data_9eda873981d42f3ffd92ce6a00cc4963
#
_entry.id   9eda873981d42f3ffd92ce6a00cc4963
#
_cell.length_a   1.000
_cell.length_b   1.000
_cell.length_c   1.000
_cell.angle_alpha   90.00
_cell.angle_beta   90.00
_cell.angle_gamma   90.00
#
_symmetry.space_group_name_H-M   'P 1'
#
loop_
_entity.id
_entity.type
_entity.pdbx_description
1 polymer ?
#
loop_
_entity_poly.entity_id
_entity_poly.type
_entity_poly.pdbx_seq_one_letter_code
_entity_poly.pdbx_strand_id
1 'polypeptide(L)'
;MKLSDPSLLKTDAYINGKWVDAGGKTIAVTNPATGEVIANVADHGAEMTRTAIEAAEVAQKKWAALTAKERAVIMRRWFNLIMENQEDLAQILTAEMGKPLAEARGEVAYGASFIDWFAEEGRRVTGDVLMPHQSDKRLVVMKQPIGVYGAITPWNFPNAMITRKVGPGMAAGCAGVVKPAKQTPLSALALAELADRAGVPAGVLNVLNGSSASAIGTEICTNPIVRKVTFTGSTEIGRVLMKQSADTIKKVSMELGGNAPLIVFDDADLSVAVPEALASKFRNAGQTCVCANRIFVQDGIYDEFAAAMAAEVAKMKLGNGADDGVTMGPLIDEQGLQKAEEHVANAVSGGAKTLIGGNRSNLGSTYFEPTVLTDVTQDMQIFREETFGPVAPLFRFKTEEEVIALANDTIFGLAAYFFAKDMSRVWRVAEQLEYGIVSVNTGIFSNEIGPFGGIKQSGVGREGSRYGIEEYMEMKYMCLGV
;
A
#
# COMPACT_ATOMS: atom_id res chain seq x y z
N MET A 1 -5.48 3.10 -24.14
CA MET A 1 -6.38 3.65 -23.10
C MET A 1 -7.45 4.51 -23.77
N LYS A 2 -8.73 4.31 -23.43
CA LYS A 2 -9.86 5.08 -23.96
C LYS A 2 -10.72 5.54 -22.78
N LEU A 3 -10.67 6.83 -22.46
CA LEU A 3 -11.41 7.42 -21.35
C LEU A 3 -12.74 7.99 -21.80
N SER A 4 -13.77 7.80 -20.98
CA SER A 4 -15.07 8.44 -21.12
C SER A 4 -14.99 9.94 -20.76
N ASP A 5 -14.18 10.26 -19.76
CA ASP A 5 -13.81 11.61 -19.36
C ASP A 5 -12.30 11.86 -19.55
N PRO A 6 -11.86 12.35 -20.73
CA PRO A 6 -10.44 12.62 -20.98
C PRO A 6 -9.83 13.68 -20.06
N SER A 7 -10.63 14.49 -19.38
CA SER A 7 -10.14 15.54 -18.49
C SER A 7 -9.56 14.97 -17.17
N LEU A 8 -9.75 13.68 -16.90
CA LEU A 8 -9.09 12.97 -15.79
C LEU A 8 -7.61 12.71 -16.04
N LEU A 9 -7.16 12.71 -17.29
CA LEU A 9 -5.75 12.58 -17.64
C LEU A 9 -5.03 13.92 -17.45
N LYS A 10 -4.65 14.21 -16.21
CA LYS A 10 -3.90 15.41 -15.84
C LYS A 10 -2.41 15.18 -15.88
N THR A 11 -1.66 16.22 -16.21
CA THR A 11 -0.18 16.18 -16.32
C THR A 11 0.53 17.19 -15.44
N ASP A 12 -0.16 18.20 -14.96
CA ASP A 12 0.37 19.24 -14.09
C ASP A 12 0.20 18.86 -12.60
N ALA A 13 0.95 19.50 -11.71
CA ALA A 13 0.76 19.35 -10.27
C ALA A 13 -0.51 20.09 -9.82
N TYR A 14 -1.24 19.51 -8.85
CA TYR A 14 -2.39 20.15 -8.23
C TYR A 14 -1.99 20.79 -6.90
N ILE A 15 -1.89 22.11 -6.89
CA ILE A 15 -1.40 22.86 -5.72
C ILE A 15 -2.34 24.05 -5.44
N ASN A 16 -2.83 24.15 -4.22
CA ASN A 16 -3.71 25.21 -3.75
C ASN A 16 -4.92 25.47 -4.68
N GLY A 17 -5.55 24.39 -5.15
CA GLY A 17 -6.72 24.47 -6.03
C GLY A 17 -6.41 24.84 -7.49
N LYS A 18 -5.14 24.72 -7.91
CA LYS A 18 -4.71 25.07 -9.27
C LYS A 18 -3.82 23.97 -9.86
N TRP A 19 -3.93 23.79 -11.17
CA TRP A 19 -3.00 23.00 -11.95
C TRP A 19 -1.79 23.86 -12.30
N VAL A 20 -0.59 23.38 -11.95
CA VAL A 20 0.68 24.13 -12.03
C VAL A 20 1.67 23.34 -12.86
N ASP A 21 2.07 23.91 -14.00
CA ASP A 21 3.15 23.36 -14.82
C ASP A 21 4.53 23.61 -14.19
N ALA A 22 5.56 22.94 -14.70
CA ALA A 22 6.93 23.06 -14.20
C ALA A 22 7.86 23.84 -15.16
N GLY A 23 7.30 24.78 -15.95
CA GLY A 23 8.09 25.57 -16.90
C GLY A 23 8.75 24.73 -17.99
N GLY A 24 8.08 23.68 -18.45
CA GLY A 24 8.55 22.76 -19.47
C GLY A 24 9.42 21.60 -18.97
N LYS A 25 9.72 21.51 -17.67
CA LYS A 25 10.38 20.33 -17.11
C LYS A 25 9.36 19.22 -16.91
N THR A 26 9.60 18.04 -17.47
CA THR A 26 8.66 16.93 -17.43
C THR A 26 9.34 15.58 -17.15
N ILE A 27 8.55 14.64 -16.66
CA ILE A 27 8.90 13.23 -16.47
C ILE A 27 8.00 12.42 -17.40
N ALA A 28 8.58 11.55 -18.21
CA ALA A 28 7.81 10.61 -19.01
C ALA A 28 7.22 9.50 -18.12
N VAL A 29 5.92 9.29 -18.25
CA VAL A 29 5.20 8.14 -17.66
C VAL A 29 5.03 7.11 -18.76
N THR A 30 5.54 5.92 -18.56
CA THR A 30 5.54 4.83 -19.57
C THR A 30 4.61 3.70 -19.17
N ASN A 31 4.00 3.08 -20.19
CA ASN A 31 3.25 1.84 -20.00
C ASN A 31 4.23 0.67 -19.87
N PRO A 32 4.28 -0.04 -18.74
CA PRO A 32 5.23 -1.15 -18.55
C PRO A 32 4.95 -2.35 -19.47
N ALA A 33 3.73 -2.46 -20.01
CA ALA A 33 3.36 -3.52 -20.94
C ALA A 33 3.92 -3.32 -22.36
N THR A 34 4.04 -2.05 -22.80
CA THR A 34 4.43 -1.73 -24.18
C THR A 34 5.72 -0.91 -24.28
N GLY A 35 6.16 -0.26 -23.19
CA GLY A 35 7.28 0.68 -23.17
C GLY A 35 6.93 2.05 -23.75
N GLU A 36 5.70 2.27 -24.24
CA GLU A 36 5.28 3.54 -24.83
C GLU A 36 5.05 4.62 -23.77
N VAL A 37 5.36 5.87 -24.11
CA VAL A 37 5.06 7.02 -23.25
C VAL A 37 3.57 7.31 -23.29
N ILE A 38 2.91 7.28 -22.12
CA ILE A 38 1.50 7.60 -21.95
C ILE A 38 1.30 9.11 -21.89
N ALA A 39 2.13 9.79 -21.07
CA ALA A 39 2.07 11.23 -20.82
C ALA A 39 3.42 11.75 -20.31
N ASN A 40 3.63 13.06 -20.42
CA ASN A 40 4.73 13.76 -19.78
C ASN A 40 4.14 14.63 -18.66
N VAL A 41 4.49 14.32 -17.41
CA VAL A 41 3.99 15.03 -16.23
C VAL A 41 4.98 16.07 -15.73
N ALA A 42 4.50 17.16 -15.13
CA ALA A 42 5.32 18.22 -14.57
C ALA A 42 6.34 17.69 -13.55
N ASP A 43 7.61 18.12 -13.66
CA ASP A 43 8.73 17.73 -12.78
C ASP A 43 9.06 18.85 -11.79
N HIS A 44 8.58 18.72 -10.56
CA HIS A 44 8.78 19.68 -9.48
C HIS A 44 9.83 19.21 -8.46
N GLY A 45 10.36 20.16 -7.69
CA GLY A 45 11.37 19.89 -6.65
C GLY A 45 10.96 20.42 -5.28
N ALA A 46 11.96 20.59 -4.40
CA ALA A 46 11.78 21.05 -3.02
C ALA A 46 11.07 22.40 -2.90
N GLU A 47 11.33 23.36 -3.80
CA GLU A 47 10.71 24.70 -3.76
C GLU A 47 9.18 24.63 -3.91
N MET A 48 8.70 23.89 -4.92
CA MET A 48 7.26 23.72 -5.11
C MET A 48 6.64 22.88 -3.98
N THR A 49 7.39 21.93 -3.41
CA THR A 49 6.97 21.18 -2.23
C THR A 49 6.76 22.11 -1.04
N ARG A 50 7.66 23.07 -0.82
CA ARG A 50 7.52 24.10 0.22
C ARG A 50 6.28 24.97 0.00
N THR A 51 6.07 25.43 -1.23
CA THR A 51 4.87 26.20 -1.61
C THR A 51 3.58 25.41 -1.32
N ALA A 52 3.55 24.11 -1.62
CA ALA A 52 2.41 23.25 -1.33
C ALA A 52 2.19 23.06 0.18
N ILE A 53 3.27 22.95 0.97
CA ILE A 53 3.20 22.83 2.44
C ILE A 53 2.66 24.12 3.07
N GLU A 54 3.10 25.30 2.61
CA GLU A 54 2.62 26.61 3.06
C GLU A 54 1.13 26.79 2.72
N ALA A 55 0.71 26.39 1.52
CA ALA A 55 -0.70 26.39 1.14
C ALA A 55 -1.54 25.47 2.02
N ALA A 56 -1.02 24.27 2.34
CA ALA A 56 -1.67 23.33 3.24
C ALA A 56 -1.82 23.89 4.67
N GLU A 57 -0.84 24.64 5.18
CA GLU A 57 -0.91 25.27 6.51
C GLU A 57 -2.06 26.28 6.61
N VAL A 58 -2.23 27.09 5.58
CA VAL A 58 -3.32 28.08 5.52
C VAL A 58 -4.68 27.40 5.41
N ALA A 59 -4.79 26.39 4.54
CA ALA A 59 -6.03 25.65 4.29
C ALA A 59 -6.46 24.82 5.50
N GLN A 60 -5.49 24.21 6.21
CA GLN A 60 -5.73 23.32 7.36
C GLN A 60 -6.54 24.02 8.45
N LYS A 61 -6.25 25.26 8.77
CA LYS A 61 -6.95 26.01 9.83
C LYS A 61 -8.45 26.15 9.51
N LYS A 62 -8.78 26.44 8.25
CA LYS A 62 -10.16 26.57 7.78
C LYS A 62 -10.86 25.21 7.71
N TRP A 63 -10.16 24.19 7.22
CA TRP A 63 -10.68 22.82 7.14
C TRP A 63 -10.96 22.22 8.51
N ALA A 64 -10.07 22.41 9.48
CA ALA A 64 -10.24 21.98 10.87
C ALA A 64 -11.39 22.67 11.59
N ALA A 65 -11.72 23.93 11.20
CA ALA A 65 -12.84 24.68 11.79
C ALA A 65 -14.22 24.15 11.33
N LEU A 66 -14.29 23.40 10.22
CA LEU A 66 -15.52 22.72 9.82
C LEU A 66 -15.84 21.58 10.81
N THR A 67 -17.13 21.36 11.03
CA THR A 67 -17.57 20.18 11.79
C THR A 67 -17.21 18.89 11.05
N ALA A 68 -17.07 17.78 11.77
CA ALA A 68 -16.85 16.47 11.14
C ALA A 68 -17.95 16.10 10.14
N LYS A 69 -19.20 16.56 10.38
CA LYS A 69 -20.32 16.38 9.44
C LYS A 69 -20.12 17.09 8.13
N GLU A 70 -19.65 18.36 8.14
CA GLU A 70 -19.39 19.14 6.92
C GLU A 70 -18.26 18.52 6.11
N ARG A 71 -17.17 18.11 6.77
CA ARG A 71 -16.08 17.39 6.08
C ARG A 71 -16.57 16.08 5.46
N ALA A 72 -17.36 15.29 6.20
CA ALA A 72 -17.91 14.03 5.73
C ALA A 72 -18.78 14.19 4.46
N VAL A 73 -19.55 15.26 4.34
CA VAL A 73 -20.36 15.55 3.14
C VAL A 73 -19.48 15.72 1.90
N ILE A 74 -18.37 16.44 2.04
CA ILE A 74 -17.42 16.68 0.93
C ILE A 74 -16.71 15.36 0.57
N MET A 75 -16.23 14.62 1.58
CA MET A 75 -15.58 13.33 1.37
C MET A 75 -16.52 12.30 0.72
N ARG A 76 -17.81 12.28 1.09
CA ARG A 76 -18.81 11.40 0.47
C ARG A 76 -19.04 11.74 -1.01
N ARG A 77 -19.03 13.03 -1.40
CA ARG A 77 -19.08 13.42 -2.79
C ARG A 77 -17.85 12.93 -3.55
N TRP A 78 -16.67 13.03 -2.93
CA TRP A 78 -15.44 12.54 -3.55
C TRP A 78 -15.48 11.02 -3.76
N PHE A 79 -15.93 10.25 -2.76
CA PHE A 79 -16.18 8.82 -2.90
C PHE A 79 -17.11 8.51 -4.09
N ASN A 80 -18.25 9.19 -4.18
CA ASN A 80 -19.20 8.97 -5.26
C ASN A 80 -18.58 9.25 -6.64
N LEU A 81 -17.84 10.36 -6.78
CA LEU A 81 -17.15 10.68 -8.02
C LEU A 81 -16.07 9.67 -8.39
N ILE A 82 -15.34 9.12 -7.42
CA ILE A 82 -14.38 8.03 -7.68
C ILE A 82 -15.12 6.81 -8.23
N MET A 83 -16.24 6.41 -7.62
CA MET A 83 -16.99 5.23 -8.06
C MET A 83 -17.71 5.45 -9.40
N GLU A 84 -18.22 6.65 -9.66
CA GLU A 84 -18.81 7.03 -10.96
C GLU A 84 -17.78 7.01 -12.10
N ASN A 85 -16.51 7.26 -11.81
CA ASN A 85 -15.42 7.24 -12.78
C ASN A 85 -14.51 6.02 -12.64
N GLN A 86 -14.97 4.94 -12.00
CA GLN A 86 -14.18 3.74 -11.71
C GLN A 86 -13.48 3.18 -12.95
N GLU A 87 -14.18 3.10 -14.08
CA GLU A 87 -13.64 2.53 -15.31
C GLU A 87 -12.48 3.38 -15.86
N ASP A 88 -12.64 4.70 -15.92
CA ASP A 88 -11.59 5.59 -16.41
C ASP A 88 -10.35 5.57 -15.49
N LEU A 89 -10.57 5.58 -14.16
CA LEU A 89 -9.50 5.45 -13.19
C LEU A 89 -8.77 4.10 -13.31
N ALA A 90 -9.51 3.01 -13.53
CA ALA A 90 -8.92 1.69 -13.74
C ALA A 90 -8.10 1.61 -15.03
N GLN A 91 -8.54 2.24 -16.12
CA GLN A 91 -7.78 2.31 -17.36
C GLN A 91 -6.49 3.14 -17.22
N ILE A 92 -6.55 4.28 -16.52
CA ILE A 92 -5.35 5.09 -16.20
C ILE A 92 -4.37 4.24 -15.38
N LEU A 93 -4.86 3.57 -14.34
CA LEU A 93 -4.07 2.74 -13.45
C LEU A 93 -3.41 1.57 -14.20
N THR A 94 -4.19 0.81 -15.00
CA THR A 94 -3.65 -0.28 -15.82
C THR A 94 -2.58 0.23 -16.79
N ALA A 95 -2.80 1.38 -17.41
CA ALA A 95 -1.85 1.93 -18.37
C ALA A 95 -0.50 2.29 -17.72
N GLU A 96 -0.49 2.95 -16.55
CA GLU A 96 0.77 3.40 -15.91
C GLU A 96 1.43 2.33 -15.03
N MET A 97 0.67 1.34 -14.53
CA MET A 97 1.19 0.33 -13.58
C MET A 97 1.29 -1.07 -14.18
N GLY A 98 0.46 -1.40 -15.16
CA GLY A 98 0.51 -2.68 -15.88
C GLY A 98 -0.40 -3.79 -15.36
N LYS A 99 -1.01 -3.68 -14.16
CA LYS A 99 -1.91 -4.73 -13.65
C LYS A 99 -3.13 -4.93 -14.52
N PRO A 100 -3.74 -6.14 -14.53
CA PRO A 100 -4.97 -6.42 -15.25
C PRO A 100 -6.09 -5.46 -14.89
N LEU A 101 -6.90 -5.08 -15.88
CA LEU A 101 -8.00 -4.11 -15.70
C LEU A 101 -9.01 -4.56 -14.63
N ALA A 102 -9.22 -5.87 -14.47
CA ALA A 102 -10.09 -6.41 -13.42
C ALA A 102 -9.51 -6.10 -12.02
N GLU A 103 -8.19 -6.25 -11.83
CA GLU A 103 -7.52 -5.88 -10.57
C GLU A 103 -7.51 -4.36 -10.35
N ALA A 104 -7.35 -3.58 -11.42
CA ALA A 104 -7.38 -2.12 -11.35
C ALA A 104 -8.77 -1.60 -10.91
N ARG A 105 -9.86 -2.16 -11.44
CA ARG A 105 -11.23 -1.87 -10.97
C ARG A 105 -11.39 -2.19 -9.48
N GLY A 106 -10.88 -3.33 -9.05
CA GLY A 106 -10.88 -3.74 -7.64
C GLY A 106 -10.09 -2.76 -6.77
N GLU A 107 -8.93 -2.29 -7.23
CA GLU A 107 -8.13 -1.30 -6.51
C GLU A 107 -8.84 0.05 -6.37
N VAL A 108 -9.48 0.53 -7.44
CA VAL A 108 -10.24 1.80 -7.38
C VAL A 108 -11.36 1.71 -6.33
N ALA A 109 -12.14 0.62 -6.33
CA ALA A 109 -13.18 0.39 -5.33
C ALA A 109 -12.60 0.29 -3.92
N TYR A 110 -11.51 -0.45 -3.74
CA TYR A 110 -10.78 -0.57 -2.48
C TYR A 110 -10.22 0.78 -2.01
N GLY A 111 -9.66 1.58 -2.90
CA GLY A 111 -9.20 2.94 -2.59
C GLY A 111 -10.34 3.86 -2.16
N ALA A 112 -11.46 3.82 -2.89
CA ALA A 112 -12.66 4.61 -2.59
C ALA A 112 -13.25 4.25 -1.21
N SER A 113 -13.25 2.96 -0.82
CA SER A 113 -13.79 2.53 0.47
C SER A 113 -13.14 3.20 1.68
N PHE A 114 -11.86 3.57 1.61
CA PHE A 114 -11.21 4.35 2.69
C PHE A 114 -11.75 5.77 2.81
N ILE A 115 -12.11 6.42 1.70
CA ILE A 115 -12.71 7.76 1.76
C ILE A 115 -14.08 7.68 2.41
N ASP A 116 -14.88 6.68 2.04
CA ASP A 116 -16.19 6.40 2.62
C ASP A 116 -16.10 6.08 4.11
N TRP A 117 -15.24 5.13 4.46
CA TRP A 117 -15.01 4.70 5.84
C TRP A 117 -14.63 5.88 6.73
N PHE A 118 -13.64 6.68 6.34
CA PHE A 118 -13.18 7.79 7.17
C PHE A 118 -14.13 8.99 7.17
N ALA A 119 -14.97 9.18 6.16
CA ALA A 119 -16.06 10.14 6.22
C ALA A 119 -17.01 9.84 7.41
N GLU A 120 -17.23 8.56 7.70
CA GLU A 120 -18.03 8.12 8.86
C GLU A 120 -17.21 8.09 10.16
N GLU A 121 -15.98 7.57 10.13
CA GLU A 121 -15.14 7.48 11.35
C GLU A 121 -14.75 8.86 11.90
N GLY A 122 -14.56 9.86 11.05
CA GLY A 122 -14.32 11.24 11.49
C GLY A 122 -15.45 11.78 12.40
N ARG A 123 -16.68 11.29 12.22
CA ARG A 123 -17.86 11.65 13.02
C ARG A 123 -17.96 10.87 14.34
N ARG A 124 -17.16 9.80 14.50
CA ARG A 124 -17.13 8.93 15.69
C ARG A 124 -15.95 9.22 16.61
N VAL A 125 -15.09 10.16 16.24
CA VAL A 125 -14.00 10.59 17.13
C VAL A 125 -14.57 11.21 18.39
N THR A 126 -14.21 10.60 19.53
CA THR A 126 -14.64 11.06 20.87
C THR A 126 -13.44 11.42 21.72
N GLY A 127 -13.66 12.27 22.72
CA GLY A 127 -12.76 12.50 23.83
C GLY A 127 -13.29 11.86 25.09
N ASP A 128 -12.62 12.10 26.22
CA ASP A 128 -12.96 11.51 27.52
C ASP A 128 -13.21 12.59 28.58
N VAL A 129 -14.15 12.31 29.50
CA VAL A 129 -14.29 13.01 30.74
C VAL A 129 -13.81 12.08 31.87
N LEU A 130 -12.72 12.45 32.54
CA LEU A 130 -12.07 11.63 33.54
C LEU A 130 -12.56 12.00 34.93
N MET A 131 -12.56 11.04 35.85
CA MET A 131 -12.85 11.30 37.26
C MET A 131 -11.77 12.23 37.84
N PRO A 132 -12.16 13.35 38.47
CA PRO A 132 -11.21 14.30 39.01
C PRO A 132 -10.48 13.74 40.25
N HIS A 133 -9.23 14.10 40.39
CA HIS A 133 -8.39 13.77 41.54
C HIS A 133 -8.59 14.73 42.74
N GLN A 134 -9.30 15.85 42.52
CA GLN A 134 -9.70 16.86 43.52
C GLN A 134 -11.12 17.31 43.25
N SER A 135 -11.84 17.69 44.29
CA SER A 135 -13.26 18.03 44.21
C SER A 135 -13.55 19.29 43.39
N ASP A 136 -12.58 20.20 43.35
CA ASP A 136 -12.61 21.48 42.65
C ASP A 136 -12.05 21.42 41.21
N LYS A 137 -11.87 20.23 40.63
CA LYS A 137 -11.35 20.05 39.28
C LYS A 137 -12.35 19.29 38.37
N ARG A 138 -12.24 19.58 37.06
CA ARG A 138 -12.89 18.79 36.01
C ARG A 138 -11.83 18.47 34.95
N LEU A 139 -11.78 17.22 34.49
CA LEU A 139 -10.74 16.71 33.62
C LEU A 139 -11.35 16.28 32.30
N VAL A 140 -10.91 16.89 31.20
CA VAL A 140 -11.39 16.59 29.84
C VAL A 140 -10.21 16.28 28.93
N VAL A 141 -10.33 15.22 28.15
CA VAL A 141 -9.40 14.90 27.05
C VAL A 141 -10.10 15.19 25.74
N MET A 142 -9.45 15.98 24.89
CA MET A 142 -9.92 16.30 23.56
C MET A 142 -8.96 15.74 22.52
N LYS A 143 -9.48 15.27 21.37
CA LYS A 143 -8.68 14.93 20.19
C LYS A 143 -8.75 16.06 19.17
N GLN A 144 -7.60 16.47 18.67
CA GLN A 144 -7.46 17.57 17.70
C GLN A 144 -6.63 17.11 16.51
N PRO A 145 -6.84 17.67 15.29
CA PRO A 145 -6.01 17.36 14.14
C PRO A 145 -4.55 17.71 14.41
N ILE A 146 -3.63 16.84 13.98
CA ILE A 146 -2.19 17.07 14.14
C ILE A 146 -1.69 18.29 13.32
N GLY A 147 -2.38 18.65 12.22
CA GLY A 147 -2.04 19.78 11.37
C GLY A 147 -1.75 19.40 9.93
N VAL A 148 -0.57 19.77 9.41
CA VAL A 148 -0.16 19.45 8.04
C VAL A 148 0.57 18.10 8.02
N TYR A 149 0.22 17.24 7.07
CA TYR A 149 0.93 15.98 6.83
C TYR A 149 1.58 15.95 5.44
N GLY A 150 2.68 15.19 5.33
CA GLY A 150 3.27 14.78 4.06
C GLY A 150 3.05 13.30 3.82
N ALA A 151 2.53 12.93 2.66
CA ALA A 151 2.29 11.55 2.24
C ALA A 151 3.17 11.20 1.05
N ILE A 152 3.96 10.13 1.16
CA ILE A 152 4.80 9.61 0.08
C ILE A 152 4.34 8.19 -0.22
N THR A 153 3.92 7.93 -1.47
CA THR A 153 3.24 6.68 -1.84
C THR A 153 3.99 5.92 -2.93
N PRO A 154 3.90 4.57 -2.92
CA PRO A 154 4.52 3.71 -3.90
C PRO A 154 3.70 3.62 -5.20
N TRP A 155 4.26 2.89 -6.17
CA TRP A 155 3.69 2.70 -7.49
C TRP A 155 2.74 1.49 -7.62
N ASN A 156 2.78 0.53 -6.71
CA ASN A 156 2.12 -0.77 -6.87
C ASN A 156 0.59 -0.74 -6.67
N PHE A 157 0.08 0.19 -5.86
CA PHE A 157 -1.36 0.48 -5.69
C PHE A 157 -1.55 2.00 -5.69
N PRO A 158 -1.38 2.67 -6.85
CA PRO A 158 -1.26 4.13 -6.94
C PRO A 158 -2.54 4.89 -6.58
N ASN A 159 -3.69 4.23 -6.57
CA ASN A 159 -4.96 4.78 -6.11
C ASN A 159 -5.15 4.54 -4.60
N ALA A 160 -5.13 3.29 -4.17
CA ALA A 160 -5.46 2.91 -2.80
C ALA A 160 -4.43 3.39 -1.77
N MET A 161 -3.13 3.44 -2.09
CA MET A 161 -2.11 3.92 -1.15
C MET A 161 -2.22 5.42 -0.87
N ILE A 162 -2.85 6.19 -1.76
CA ILE A 162 -3.16 7.61 -1.55
C ILE A 162 -4.37 7.75 -0.65
N THR A 163 -5.49 7.14 -1.01
CA THR A 163 -6.76 7.31 -0.30
C THR A 163 -6.70 6.80 1.14
N ARG A 164 -5.93 5.75 1.42
CA ARG A 164 -5.65 5.22 2.76
C ARG A 164 -4.94 6.23 3.67
N LYS A 165 -4.16 7.17 3.10
CA LYS A 165 -3.42 8.21 3.83
C LYS A 165 -4.18 9.51 3.90
N VAL A 166 -4.78 9.95 2.79
CA VAL A 166 -5.49 11.23 2.76
C VAL A 166 -6.86 11.15 3.40
N GLY A 167 -7.55 10.00 3.30
CA GLY A 167 -8.86 9.80 3.90
C GLY A 167 -8.89 10.10 5.41
N PRO A 168 -8.11 9.42 6.25
CA PRO A 168 -8.06 9.69 7.68
C PRO A 168 -7.53 11.11 7.98
N GLY A 169 -6.54 11.62 7.23
CA GLY A 169 -6.02 12.97 7.39
C GLY A 169 -7.11 14.04 7.19
N MET A 170 -7.85 13.95 6.10
CA MET A 170 -8.95 14.87 5.81
C MET A 170 -10.09 14.74 6.82
N ALA A 171 -10.47 13.52 7.19
CA ALA A 171 -11.51 13.27 8.19
C ALA A 171 -11.16 13.87 9.55
N ALA A 172 -9.90 13.76 9.98
CA ALA A 172 -9.38 14.36 11.21
C ALA A 172 -9.38 15.90 11.18
N GLY A 173 -9.40 16.52 9.99
CA GLY A 173 -9.29 17.98 9.82
C GLY A 173 -7.87 18.46 9.49
N CYS A 174 -7.01 17.56 9.02
CA CYS A 174 -5.67 17.86 8.52
C CYS A 174 -5.71 18.27 7.06
N ALA A 175 -4.66 18.93 6.58
CA ALA A 175 -4.37 19.17 5.17
C ALA A 175 -3.01 18.56 4.81
N GLY A 176 -2.78 18.25 3.53
CA GLY A 176 -1.56 17.54 3.21
C GLY A 176 -1.01 17.75 1.81
N VAL A 177 0.23 17.27 1.67
CA VAL A 177 0.96 17.21 0.41
C VAL A 177 1.24 15.75 0.10
N VAL A 178 0.82 15.30 -1.08
CA VAL A 178 1.02 13.94 -1.58
C VAL A 178 2.10 13.94 -2.66
N LYS A 179 3.12 13.10 -2.45
CA LYS A 179 4.13 12.80 -3.46
C LYS A 179 3.92 11.35 -3.93
N PRO A 180 3.25 11.11 -5.06
CA PRO A 180 3.12 9.77 -5.65
C PRO A 180 4.45 9.28 -6.21
N ALA A 181 4.55 7.99 -6.50
CA ALA A 181 5.68 7.45 -7.21
C ALA A 181 5.81 8.07 -8.62
N LYS A 182 7.05 8.23 -9.09
CA LYS A 182 7.30 8.80 -10.41
C LYS A 182 6.78 7.93 -11.57
N GLN A 183 6.66 6.61 -11.33
CA GLN A 183 6.16 5.66 -12.32
C GLN A 183 4.65 5.78 -12.52
N THR A 184 3.90 6.13 -11.46
CA THR A 184 2.43 6.08 -11.46
C THR A 184 1.81 7.35 -10.87
N PRO A 185 2.06 8.54 -11.46
CA PRO A 185 1.53 9.79 -10.97
C PRO A 185 0.11 10.10 -11.49
N LEU A 186 -0.30 9.47 -12.60
CA LEU A 186 -1.55 9.82 -13.29
C LEU A 186 -2.78 9.46 -12.45
N SER A 187 -2.77 8.32 -11.76
CA SER A 187 -3.83 7.96 -10.80
C SER A 187 -3.96 8.98 -9.67
N ALA A 188 -2.85 9.51 -9.16
CA ALA A 188 -2.85 10.53 -8.11
C ALA A 188 -3.46 11.84 -8.59
N LEU A 189 -3.11 12.26 -9.80
CA LEU A 189 -3.61 13.49 -10.40
C LEU A 189 -5.10 13.37 -10.75
N ALA A 190 -5.56 12.20 -11.22
CA ALA A 190 -6.98 11.94 -11.45
C ALA A 190 -7.80 11.99 -10.14
N LEU A 191 -7.27 11.44 -9.04
CA LEU A 191 -7.88 11.56 -7.72
C LEU A 191 -7.97 13.02 -7.25
N ALA A 192 -6.95 13.85 -7.52
CA ALA A 192 -6.96 15.28 -7.18
C ALA A 192 -8.02 16.03 -7.98
N GLU A 193 -8.18 15.73 -9.28
CA GLU A 193 -9.25 16.30 -10.10
C GLU A 193 -10.64 15.98 -9.54
N LEU A 194 -10.88 14.73 -9.16
CA LEU A 194 -12.15 14.34 -8.57
C LEU A 194 -12.36 14.94 -7.17
N ALA A 195 -11.29 15.18 -6.39
CA ALA A 195 -11.36 15.88 -5.12
C ALA A 195 -11.77 17.35 -5.30
N ASP A 196 -11.21 18.04 -6.32
CA ASP A 196 -11.58 19.40 -6.69
C ASP A 196 -13.06 19.48 -7.07
N ARG A 197 -13.52 18.61 -7.95
CA ARG A 197 -14.95 18.50 -8.35
C ARG A 197 -15.88 18.20 -7.17
N ALA A 198 -15.41 17.46 -6.18
CA ALA A 198 -16.17 17.17 -4.97
C ALA A 198 -16.32 18.38 -4.05
N GLY A 199 -15.53 19.45 -4.29
CA GLY A 199 -15.51 20.66 -3.50
C GLY A 199 -14.55 20.60 -2.30
N VAL A 200 -13.50 19.79 -2.38
CA VAL A 200 -12.38 19.86 -1.42
C VAL A 200 -11.75 21.24 -1.52
N PRO A 201 -11.66 22.00 -0.41
CA PRO A 201 -11.14 23.36 -0.49
C PRO A 201 -9.68 23.43 -0.95
N ALA A 202 -9.34 24.47 -1.70
CA ALA A 202 -7.99 24.72 -2.18
C ALA A 202 -6.97 24.63 -1.04
N GLY A 203 -5.88 23.86 -1.26
CA GLY A 203 -4.80 23.65 -0.31
C GLY A 203 -5.02 22.52 0.71
N VAL A 204 -6.25 21.99 0.87
CA VAL A 204 -6.49 20.83 1.76
C VAL A 204 -5.81 19.56 1.22
N LEU A 205 -5.85 19.36 -0.09
CA LEU A 205 -5.11 18.32 -0.80
C LEU A 205 -4.21 18.99 -1.84
N ASN A 206 -2.92 18.64 -1.83
CA ASN A 206 -1.95 19.06 -2.83
C ASN A 206 -1.24 17.81 -3.34
N VAL A 207 -1.07 17.70 -4.66
CA VAL A 207 -0.42 16.54 -5.30
C VAL A 207 0.66 17.06 -6.25
N LEU A 208 1.89 16.62 -6.03
CA LEU A 208 3.01 17.02 -6.89
C LEU A 208 3.94 15.85 -7.20
N ASN A 209 4.50 15.87 -8.41
CA ASN A 209 5.49 14.90 -8.87
C ASN A 209 6.86 15.54 -8.99
N GLY A 210 7.89 14.70 -8.93
CA GLY A 210 9.25 15.11 -9.18
C GLY A 210 10.20 13.94 -9.36
N SER A 211 11.18 14.13 -10.23
CA SER A 211 12.27 13.16 -10.47
C SER A 211 13.21 13.07 -9.27
N SER A 212 13.41 14.17 -8.54
CA SER A 212 14.23 14.22 -7.33
C SER A 212 13.43 13.83 -6.09
N ALA A 213 13.16 12.51 -5.92
CA ALA A 213 12.44 11.99 -4.77
C ALA A 213 13.13 12.35 -3.43
N SER A 214 14.45 12.40 -3.38
CA SER A 214 15.22 12.78 -2.19
C SER A 214 15.01 14.23 -1.79
N ALA A 215 15.00 15.18 -2.75
CA ALA A 215 14.80 16.60 -2.46
C ALA A 215 13.39 16.87 -1.91
N ILE A 216 12.35 16.27 -2.53
CA ILE A 216 10.97 16.37 -2.08
C ILE A 216 10.81 15.69 -0.71
N GLY A 217 11.32 14.48 -0.55
CA GLY A 217 11.26 13.73 0.71
C GLY A 217 11.94 14.47 1.86
N THR A 218 13.11 15.05 1.62
CA THR A 218 13.83 15.86 2.61
C THR A 218 13.01 17.10 2.99
N GLU A 219 12.45 17.85 2.03
CA GLU A 219 11.61 19.02 2.34
C GLU A 219 10.39 18.62 3.20
N ILE A 220 9.70 17.51 2.86
CA ILE A 220 8.59 17.01 3.66
C ILE A 220 9.04 16.63 5.08
N CYS A 221 10.18 15.94 5.22
CA CYS A 221 10.64 15.44 6.50
C CYS A 221 11.24 16.53 7.41
N THR A 222 11.88 17.57 6.85
CA THR A 222 12.58 18.58 7.64
C THR A 222 11.79 19.88 7.83
N ASN A 223 10.78 20.15 6.99
CA ASN A 223 9.98 21.37 7.09
C ASN A 223 9.18 21.39 8.41
N PRO A 224 9.30 22.43 9.26
CA PRO A 224 8.67 22.47 10.60
C PRO A 224 7.15 22.62 10.56
N ILE A 225 6.56 23.05 9.45
CA ILE A 225 5.10 23.12 9.27
C ILE A 225 4.48 21.71 9.20
N VAL A 226 5.19 20.75 8.60
CA VAL A 226 4.74 19.35 8.52
C VAL A 226 4.86 18.72 9.90
N ARG A 227 3.76 18.23 10.44
CA ARG A 227 3.67 17.59 11.76
C ARG A 227 3.67 16.08 11.70
N LYS A 228 3.31 15.52 10.54
CA LYS A 228 3.26 14.07 10.30
C LYS A 228 3.83 13.72 8.94
N VAL A 229 4.62 12.64 8.90
CA VAL A 229 5.01 11.98 7.66
C VAL A 229 4.38 10.60 7.61
N THR A 230 3.71 10.29 6.52
CA THR A 230 3.17 8.97 6.24
C THR A 230 3.79 8.44 4.94
N PHE A 231 4.41 7.28 5.02
CA PHE A 231 5.16 6.68 3.92
C PHE A 231 4.77 5.22 3.72
N THR A 232 4.65 4.82 2.46
CA THR A 232 4.63 3.41 2.05
C THR A 232 5.70 3.21 0.98
N GLY A 233 6.57 2.22 1.17
CA GLY A 233 7.66 1.89 0.25
C GLY A 233 8.67 0.94 0.87
N SER A 234 9.93 0.97 0.37
CA SER A 234 10.96 0.05 0.86
C SER A 234 11.41 0.38 2.29
N THR A 235 11.86 -0.64 3.01
CA THR A 235 12.37 -0.51 4.39
C THR A 235 13.58 0.43 4.46
N GLU A 236 14.47 0.40 3.46
CA GLU A 236 15.64 1.26 3.37
C GLU A 236 15.27 2.75 3.34
N ILE A 237 14.31 3.10 2.49
CA ILE A 237 13.82 4.49 2.38
C ILE A 237 13.05 4.88 3.64
N GLY A 238 12.28 3.97 4.23
CA GLY A 238 11.61 4.21 5.52
C GLY A 238 12.59 4.63 6.62
N ARG A 239 13.72 3.92 6.75
CA ARG A 239 14.79 4.29 7.71
C ARG A 239 15.34 5.70 7.46
N VAL A 240 15.56 6.07 6.19
CA VAL A 240 16.04 7.42 5.81
C VAL A 240 15.03 8.49 6.22
N LEU A 241 13.74 8.29 5.90
CA LEU A 241 12.70 9.27 6.20
C LEU A 241 12.45 9.39 7.71
N MET A 242 12.50 8.29 8.47
CA MET A 242 12.45 8.33 9.94
C MET A 242 13.60 9.15 10.52
N LYS A 243 14.84 8.93 10.05
CA LYS A 243 16.01 9.67 10.49
C LYS A 243 15.86 11.17 10.20
N GLN A 244 15.41 11.55 9.00
CA GLN A 244 15.21 12.95 8.62
C GLN A 244 14.06 13.62 9.40
N SER A 245 13.06 12.85 9.83
CA SER A 245 11.92 13.35 10.61
C SER A 245 12.25 13.56 12.10
N ALA A 246 13.33 12.97 12.59
CA ALA A 246 13.69 12.98 14.00
C ALA A 246 14.03 14.38 14.54
N ASP A 247 14.68 15.23 13.74
CA ASP A 247 15.09 16.58 14.17
C ASP A 247 13.91 17.50 14.55
N THR A 248 12.73 17.22 14.03
CA THR A 248 11.51 17.98 14.34
C THR A 248 10.48 17.17 15.13
N ILE A 249 10.83 15.94 15.55
CA ILE A 249 9.98 15.03 16.36
C ILE A 249 8.60 14.86 15.72
N LYS A 250 8.57 14.67 14.40
CA LYS A 250 7.32 14.47 13.68
C LYS A 250 6.70 13.11 14.03
N LYS A 251 5.37 13.07 14.07
CA LYS A 251 4.66 11.79 14.09
C LYS A 251 4.90 11.08 12.74
N VAL A 252 5.23 9.81 12.77
CA VAL A 252 5.48 9.03 11.56
C VAL A 252 4.56 7.80 11.51
N SER A 253 4.06 7.49 10.31
CA SER A 253 3.47 6.18 10.00
C SER A 253 4.22 5.62 8.82
N MET A 254 4.77 4.41 8.97
CA MET A 254 5.61 3.75 7.99
C MET A 254 5.02 2.39 7.65
N GLU A 255 4.68 2.19 6.39
CA GLU A 255 4.27 0.92 5.82
C GLU A 255 5.37 0.46 4.87
N LEU A 256 6.12 -0.55 5.29
CA LEU A 256 7.38 -0.91 4.66
C LEU A 256 7.32 -2.30 4.03
N GLY A 257 8.47 -2.84 3.62
CA GLY A 257 8.57 -4.13 2.99
C GLY A 257 8.05 -5.28 3.86
N GLY A 258 7.70 -6.37 3.22
CA GLY A 258 7.27 -7.61 3.85
C GLY A 258 8.06 -8.82 3.35
N ASN A 259 7.89 -9.94 4.03
CA ASN A 259 8.39 -11.24 3.62
C ASN A 259 7.43 -12.32 4.15
N ALA A 260 6.16 -12.17 3.76
CA ALA A 260 5.06 -12.89 4.35
C ALA A 260 5.21 -14.41 4.22
N PRO A 261 5.13 -15.17 5.34
CA PRO A 261 4.96 -16.62 5.31
C PRO A 261 3.51 -16.94 4.95
N LEU A 262 3.34 -17.98 4.13
CA LEU A 262 2.07 -18.67 3.94
C LEU A 262 2.30 -20.14 4.32
N ILE A 263 1.63 -20.60 5.38
CA ILE A 263 1.85 -21.93 5.96
C ILE A 263 0.65 -22.81 5.61
N VAL A 264 0.91 -24.00 5.06
CA VAL A 264 -0.13 -24.99 4.75
C VAL A 264 0.13 -26.24 5.60
N PHE A 265 -0.71 -26.43 6.63
CA PHE A 265 -0.65 -27.60 7.49
C PHE A 265 -1.29 -28.83 6.82
N ASP A 266 -0.96 -30.03 7.32
CA ASP A 266 -1.41 -31.31 6.79
C ASP A 266 -2.94 -31.53 6.90
N ASP A 267 -3.60 -30.83 7.81
CA ASP A 267 -5.05 -30.83 7.96
C ASP A 267 -5.77 -29.76 7.08
N ALA A 268 -5.05 -28.96 6.32
CA ALA A 268 -5.62 -27.94 5.46
C ALA A 268 -6.49 -28.55 4.33
N ASP A 269 -7.48 -27.77 3.89
CA ASP A 269 -8.24 -28.09 2.69
C ASP A 269 -7.52 -27.54 1.47
N LEU A 270 -6.92 -28.41 0.66
CA LEU A 270 -6.17 -27.99 -0.54
C LEU A 270 -7.07 -27.34 -1.60
N SER A 271 -8.36 -27.66 -1.62
CA SER A 271 -9.31 -27.00 -2.53
C SER A 271 -9.55 -25.52 -2.18
N VAL A 272 -9.20 -25.12 -0.95
CA VAL A 272 -9.19 -23.74 -0.46
C VAL A 272 -7.77 -23.18 -0.49
N ALA A 273 -6.79 -23.91 0.06
CA ALA A 273 -5.44 -23.41 0.25
C ALA A 273 -4.72 -23.06 -1.06
N VAL A 274 -4.92 -23.85 -2.13
CA VAL A 274 -4.26 -23.60 -3.42
C VAL A 274 -4.79 -22.33 -4.11
N PRO A 275 -6.09 -22.12 -4.33
CA PRO A 275 -6.61 -20.89 -4.92
C PRO A 275 -6.25 -19.65 -4.09
N GLU A 276 -6.32 -19.72 -2.77
CA GLU A 276 -6.01 -18.62 -1.88
C GLU A 276 -4.51 -18.29 -1.84
N ALA A 277 -3.64 -19.32 -1.95
CA ALA A 277 -2.21 -19.12 -2.11
C ALA A 277 -1.88 -18.41 -3.44
N LEU A 278 -2.54 -18.79 -4.55
CA LEU A 278 -2.40 -18.10 -5.83
C LEU A 278 -2.84 -16.64 -5.72
N ALA A 279 -4.02 -16.39 -5.15
CA ALA A 279 -4.57 -15.05 -4.97
C ALA A 279 -3.63 -14.17 -4.12
N SER A 280 -3.04 -14.71 -3.05
CA SER A 280 -2.05 -14.00 -2.24
C SER A 280 -0.76 -13.74 -3.01
N LYS A 281 -0.25 -14.74 -3.76
CA LYS A 281 1.09 -14.67 -4.38
C LYS A 281 1.13 -13.90 -5.70
N PHE A 282 0.15 -14.13 -6.59
CA PHE A 282 0.24 -13.65 -7.96
C PHE A 282 -0.57 -12.38 -8.25
N ARG A 283 -1.39 -11.90 -7.31
CA ARG A 283 -2.04 -10.59 -7.43
C ARG A 283 -1.01 -9.51 -7.74
N ASN A 284 -1.30 -8.67 -8.73
CA ASN A 284 -0.40 -7.61 -9.20
C ASN A 284 1.00 -8.14 -9.60
N ALA A 285 1.07 -9.35 -10.18
CA ALA A 285 2.32 -10.05 -10.51
C ALA A 285 3.26 -10.22 -9.29
N GLY A 286 2.71 -10.40 -8.08
CA GLY A 286 3.48 -10.51 -6.84
C GLY A 286 4.06 -9.19 -6.31
N GLN A 287 3.73 -8.07 -6.93
CA GLN A 287 4.22 -6.72 -6.56
C GLN A 287 3.36 -6.11 -5.44
N THR A 288 3.24 -6.84 -4.34
CA THR A 288 2.38 -6.49 -3.20
C THR A 288 3.14 -6.74 -1.90
N CYS A 289 3.18 -5.76 -1.01
CA CYS A 289 3.91 -5.85 0.27
C CYS A 289 3.39 -6.97 1.21
N VAL A 290 2.13 -7.39 1.02
CA VAL A 290 1.51 -8.47 1.79
C VAL A 290 1.48 -9.80 1.01
N CYS A 291 2.02 -9.89 -0.21
CA CYS A 291 1.98 -11.15 -0.95
C CYS A 291 2.80 -12.23 -0.26
N ALA A 292 2.33 -13.49 -0.34
CA ALA A 292 3.07 -14.65 0.15
C ALA A 292 4.43 -14.71 -0.55
N ASN A 293 5.51 -14.56 0.21
CA ASN A 293 6.88 -14.58 -0.30
C ASN A 293 7.63 -15.85 0.09
N ARG A 294 7.22 -16.51 1.18
CA ARG A 294 7.73 -17.77 1.67
C ARG A 294 6.57 -18.74 1.91
N ILE A 295 6.40 -19.73 1.05
CA ILE A 295 5.29 -20.69 1.13
C ILE A 295 5.79 -21.98 1.80
N PHE A 296 5.43 -22.16 3.07
CA PHE A 296 5.78 -23.33 3.87
C PHE A 296 4.68 -24.37 3.76
N VAL A 297 5.01 -25.58 3.35
CA VAL A 297 4.04 -26.68 3.20
C VAL A 297 4.50 -27.86 4.03
N GLN A 298 3.60 -28.42 4.86
CA GLN A 298 3.91 -29.56 5.71
C GLN A 298 4.24 -30.79 4.88
N ASP A 299 5.23 -31.57 5.30
CA ASP A 299 5.88 -32.62 4.52
C ASP A 299 4.88 -33.63 3.93
N GLY A 300 3.84 -34.01 4.70
CA GLY A 300 2.85 -35.01 4.28
C GLY A 300 1.97 -34.60 3.08
N ILE A 301 1.82 -33.31 2.81
CA ILE A 301 0.99 -32.80 1.70
C ILE A 301 1.78 -31.96 0.69
N TYR A 302 3.10 -31.87 0.87
CA TYR A 302 3.96 -30.98 0.09
C TYR A 302 3.89 -31.24 -1.42
N ASP A 303 4.05 -32.49 -1.83
CA ASP A 303 4.10 -32.86 -3.25
C ASP A 303 2.72 -32.67 -3.92
N GLU A 304 1.64 -32.96 -3.20
CA GLU A 304 0.27 -32.76 -3.66
C GLU A 304 -0.02 -31.26 -3.84
N PHE A 305 0.32 -30.43 -2.84
CA PHE A 305 0.17 -28.97 -2.92
C PHE A 305 1.00 -28.38 -4.05
N ALA A 306 2.27 -28.77 -4.20
CA ALA A 306 3.16 -28.28 -5.24
C ALA A 306 2.62 -28.59 -6.65
N ALA A 307 2.16 -29.81 -6.87
CA ALA A 307 1.57 -30.22 -8.14
C ALA A 307 0.27 -29.46 -8.45
N ALA A 308 -0.62 -29.31 -7.45
CA ALA A 308 -1.87 -28.56 -7.59
C ALA A 308 -1.61 -27.07 -7.88
N MET A 309 -0.68 -26.46 -7.16
CA MET A 309 -0.30 -25.06 -7.37
C MET A 309 0.26 -24.83 -8.78
N ALA A 310 1.17 -25.69 -9.24
CA ALA A 310 1.73 -25.60 -10.60
C ALA A 310 0.67 -25.78 -11.69
N ALA A 311 -0.29 -26.67 -11.48
CA ALA A 311 -1.40 -26.88 -12.42
C ALA A 311 -2.32 -25.63 -12.54
N GLU A 312 -2.54 -24.90 -11.44
CA GLU A 312 -3.30 -23.65 -11.47
C GLU A 312 -2.48 -22.51 -12.07
N VAL A 313 -1.19 -22.40 -11.74
CA VAL A 313 -0.29 -21.40 -12.32
C VAL A 313 -0.19 -21.56 -13.83
N ALA A 314 -0.20 -22.79 -14.36
CA ALA A 314 -0.19 -23.05 -15.81
C ALA A 314 -1.41 -22.48 -16.57
N LYS A 315 -2.51 -22.18 -15.87
CA LYS A 315 -3.73 -21.56 -16.46
C LYS A 315 -3.64 -20.04 -16.53
N MET A 316 -2.66 -19.43 -15.86
CA MET A 316 -2.52 -17.98 -15.84
C MET A 316 -2.16 -17.45 -17.22
N LYS A 317 -2.81 -16.37 -17.61
CA LYS A 317 -2.59 -15.70 -18.89
C LYS A 317 -1.81 -14.42 -18.68
N LEU A 318 -0.52 -14.48 -19.01
CA LEU A 318 0.38 -13.35 -19.00
C LEU A 318 0.15 -12.46 -20.22
N GLY A 319 0.09 -11.13 -20.06
CA GLY A 319 -0.12 -10.22 -21.17
C GLY A 319 -0.33 -8.77 -20.75
N ASN A 320 -0.69 -7.92 -21.72
CA ASN A 320 -1.07 -6.54 -21.44
C ASN A 320 -2.35 -6.52 -20.59
N GLY A 321 -2.32 -5.87 -19.44
CA GLY A 321 -3.44 -5.81 -18.51
C GLY A 321 -4.73 -5.19 -19.09
N ALA A 322 -4.64 -4.47 -20.21
CA ALA A 322 -5.79 -3.92 -20.92
C ALA A 322 -6.50 -4.95 -21.83
N ASP A 323 -5.89 -6.12 -22.09
CA ASP A 323 -6.44 -7.13 -22.97
C ASP A 323 -7.38 -8.08 -22.21
N ASP A 324 -8.41 -8.56 -22.91
CA ASP A 324 -9.39 -9.46 -22.35
C ASP A 324 -8.80 -10.81 -21.90
N GLY A 325 -9.16 -11.23 -20.70
CA GLY A 325 -8.79 -12.51 -20.12
C GLY A 325 -7.34 -12.59 -19.63
N VAL A 326 -6.56 -11.51 -19.67
CA VAL A 326 -5.25 -11.43 -19.02
C VAL A 326 -5.43 -11.47 -17.52
N THR A 327 -4.67 -12.36 -16.84
CA THR A 327 -4.73 -12.57 -15.39
C THR A 327 -3.48 -12.08 -14.67
N MET A 328 -2.38 -11.84 -15.41
CA MET A 328 -1.15 -11.29 -14.85
C MET A 328 -0.50 -10.33 -15.84
N GLY A 329 -0.18 -9.12 -15.38
CA GLY A 329 0.51 -8.08 -16.14
C GLY A 329 2.04 -8.15 -16.04
N PRO A 330 2.76 -7.15 -16.61
CA PRO A 330 4.21 -7.02 -16.48
C PRO A 330 4.63 -6.59 -15.07
N LEU A 331 5.92 -6.68 -14.79
CA LEU A 331 6.56 -5.96 -13.69
C LEU A 331 6.70 -4.47 -14.06
N ILE A 332 6.79 -3.62 -13.05
CA ILE A 332 6.78 -2.16 -13.26
C ILE A 332 7.98 -1.65 -14.06
N ASP A 333 9.14 -2.26 -13.87
CA ASP A 333 10.38 -1.86 -14.51
C ASP A 333 11.40 -3.00 -14.59
N GLU A 334 12.51 -2.73 -15.28
CA GLU A 334 13.60 -3.69 -15.48
C GLU A 334 14.27 -4.08 -14.15
N GLN A 335 14.31 -3.21 -13.15
CA GLN A 335 14.91 -3.52 -11.86
C GLN A 335 14.12 -4.63 -11.12
N GLY A 336 12.79 -4.56 -11.17
CA GLY A 336 11.92 -5.62 -10.62
C GLY A 336 12.10 -6.94 -11.34
N LEU A 337 12.25 -6.88 -12.68
CA LEU A 337 12.49 -8.06 -13.51
C LEU A 337 13.83 -8.73 -13.18
N GLN A 338 14.92 -7.96 -13.11
CA GLN A 338 16.25 -8.47 -12.76
C GLN A 338 16.26 -9.12 -11.37
N LYS A 339 15.58 -8.52 -10.40
CA LYS A 339 15.49 -9.10 -9.07
C LYS A 339 14.79 -10.47 -9.06
N ALA A 340 13.73 -10.63 -9.86
CA ALA A 340 13.06 -11.93 -10.00
C ALA A 340 13.99 -12.98 -10.62
N GLU A 341 14.74 -12.60 -11.66
CA GLU A 341 15.76 -13.47 -12.27
C GLU A 341 16.87 -13.88 -11.31
N GLU A 342 17.41 -12.91 -10.55
CA GLU A 342 18.48 -13.15 -9.56
C GLU A 342 18.02 -14.13 -8.49
N HIS A 343 16.79 -13.96 -7.97
CA HIS A 343 16.24 -14.86 -6.95
C HIS A 343 16.02 -16.26 -7.49
N VAL A 344 15.51 -16.43 -8.71
CA VAL A 344 15.35 -17.74 -9.34
C VAL A 344 16.72 -18.39 -9.59
N ALA A 345 17.66 -17.65 -10.17
CA ALA A 345 18.99 -18.16 -10.46
C ALA A 345 19.75 -18.59 -9.19
N ASN A 346 19.68 -17.78 -8.13
CA ASN A 346 20.25 -18.11 -6.82
C ASN A 346 19.63 -19.40 -6.24
N ALA A 347 18.30 -19.49 -6.26
CA ALA A 347 17.60 -20.65 -5.73
C ALA A 347 17.96 -21.95 -6.49
N VAL A 348 17.94 -21.89 -7.84
CA VAL A 348 18.31 -23.04 -8.70
C VAL A 348 19.76 -23.45 -8.48
N SER A 349 20.69 -22.50 -8.39
CA SER A 349 22.10 -22.79 -8.09
C SER A 349 22.30 -23.41 -6.70
N GLY A 350 21.41 -23.11 -5.76
CA GLY A 350 21.36 -23.70 -4.42
C GLY A 350 20.68 -25.08 -4.35
N GLY A 351 20.17 -25.60 -5.48
CA GLY A 351 19.55 -26.92 -5.56
C GLY A 351 18.03 -26.93 -5.64
N ALA A 352 17.37 -25.78 -5.63
CA ALA A 352 15.93 -25.68 -5.89
C ALA A 352 15.60 -26.12 -7.33
N LYS A 353 14.37 -26.60 -7.53
CA LYS A 353 13.87 -27.05 -8.84
C LYS A 353 12.77 -26.10 -9.31
N THR A 354 12.86 -25.67 -10.56
CA THR A 354 11.78 -24.93 -11.22
C THR A 354 10.71 -25.91 -11.69
N LEU A 355 9.54 -25.86 -11.06
CA LEU A 355 8.41 -26.72 -11.43
C LEU A 355 7.64 -26.15 -12.64
N ILE A 356 7.52 -24.83 -12.71
CA ILE A 356 6.93 -24.08 -13.82
C ILE A 356 7.52 -22.66 -13.88
N GLY A 357 7.62 -22.07 -15.07
CA GLY A 357 8.13 -20.71 -15.29
C GLY A 357 9.64 -20.57 -15.14
N GLY A 358 10.09 -19.50 -14.53
CA GLY A 358 11.49 -19.26 -14.16
C GLY A 358 12.25 -18.36 -15.12
N ASN A 359 11.61 -17.84 -16.17
CA ASN A 359 12.28 -17.06 -17.22
C ASN A 359 11.57 -15.74 -17.52
N ARG A 360 12.29 -14.85 -18.19
CA ARG A 360 11.65 -13.73 -18.91
C ARG A 360 10.71 -14.30 -19.95
N SER A 361 9.54 -13.70 -20.09
CA SER A 361 8.59 -14.10 -21.11
C SER A 361 9.01 -13.61 -22.50
N ASN A 362 8.70 -14.39 -23.53
CA ASN A 362 8.88 -14.02 -24.92
C ASN A 362 7.98 -12.86 -25.39
N LEU A 363 7.07 -12.38 -24.54
CA LEU A 363 6.27 -11.17 -24.79
C LEU A 363 7.13 -9.89 -24.80
N GLY A 364 8.37 -9.96 -24.32
CA GLY A 364 9.26 -8.81 -24.25
C GLY A 364 8.98 -7.89 -23.08
N SER A 365 9.40 -6.61 -23.13
CA SER A 365 9.27 -5.64 -22.07
C SER A 365 9.67 -6.22 -20.69
N THR A 366 8.90 -5.98 -19.65
CA THR A 366 9.18 -6.41 -18.27
C THR A 366 8.34 -7.62 -17.83
N TYR A 367 7.97 -8.49 -18.77
CA TYR A 367 7.20 -9.69 -18.46
C TYR A 367 8.08 -10.83 -17.92
N PHE A 368 7.70 -11.35 -16.76
CA PHE A 368 8.31 -12.54 -16.15
C PHE A 368 7.27 -13.64 -15.98
N GLU A 369 7.64 -14.88 -16.27
CA GLU A 369 6.72 -16.02 -16.16
C GLU A 369 6.31 -16.26 -14.72
N PRO A 370 5.01 -16.55 -14.44
CA PRO A 370 4.59 -16.99 -13.12
C PRO A 370 5.32 -18.29 -12.78
N THR A 371 6.01 -18.29 -11.64
CA THR A 371 7.04 -19.29 -11.32
C THR A 371 6.73 -19.97 -10.00
N VAL A 372 6.90 -21.32 -9.98
CA VAL A 372 6.88 -22.13 -8.78
C VAL A 372 8.22 -22.85 -8.64
N LEU A 373 8.89 -22.64 -7.49
CA LEU A 373 10.13 -23.31 -7.11
C LEU A 373 9.87 -24.32 -6.00
N THR A 374 10.41 -25.53 -6.12
CA THR A 374 10.39 -26.56 -5.08
C THR A 374 11.77 -26.81 -4.50
N ASP A 375 11.83 -27.50 -3.37
CA ASP A 375 13.07 -27.82 -2.66
C ASP A 375 13.90 -26.59 -2.28
N VAL A 376 13.22 -25.47 -2.02
CA VAL A 376 13.87 -24.22 -1.58
C VAL A 376 14.26 -24.34 -0.11
N THR A 377 15.46 -23.84 0.26
CA THR A 377 15.99 -23.90 1.62
C THR A 377 16.20 -22.50 2.20
N GLN A 378 16.38 -22.43 3.52
CA GLN A 378 16.60 -21.17 4.25
C GLN A 378 17.93 -20.47 3.93
N ASP A 379 18.88 -21.16 3.30
CA ASP A 379 20.18 -20.60 2.92
C ASP A 379 20.13 -19.82 1.59
N MET A 380 19.02 -19.96 0.85
CA MET A 380 18.81 -19.27 -0.41
C MET A 380 18.35 -17.82 -0.18
N GLN A 381 18.78 -16.91 -1.07
CA GLN A 381 18.49 -15.47 -0.97
C GLN A 381 16.98 -15.18 -0.87
N ILE A 382 16.17 -15.90 -1.62
CA ILE A 382 14.70 -15.75 -1.65
C ILE A 382 14.03 -16.05 -0.29
N PHE A 383 14.70 -16.72 0.66
CA PHE A 383 14.20 -16.90 2.02
C PHE A 383 14.30 -15.60 2.84
N ARG A 384 15.36 -14.81 2.61
CA ARG A 384 15.70 -13.61 3.41
C ARG A 384 15.16 -12.31 2.83
N GLU A 385 15.00 -12.24 1.51
CA GLU A 385 14.64 -11.02 0.81
C GLU A 385 13.23 -11.07 0.24
N GLU A 386 12.55 -9.94 0.25
CA GLU A 386 11.29 -9.74 -0.47
C GLU A 386 11.54 -9.76 -1.98
N THR A 387 10.94 -10.70 -2.71
CA THR A 387 11.10 -10.82 -4.17
C THR A 387 10.38 -9.68 -4.91
N PHE A 388 9.17 -9.35 -4.47
CA PHE A 388 8.27 -8.37 -5.09
C PHE A 388 8.00 -8.68 -6.58
N GLY A 389 7.81 -9.96 -6.87
CA GLY A 389 7.63 -10.51 -8.21
C GLY A 389 6.90 -11.86 -8.21
N PRO A 390 6.59 -12.44 -9.38
CA PRO A 390 5.73 -13.61 -9.54
C PRO A 390 6.48 -14.95 -9.32
N VAL A 391 7.24 -15.04 -8.24
CA VAL A 391 8.01 -16.24 -7.87
C VAL A 391 7.48 -16.81 -6.55
N ALA A 392 7.01 -18.04 -6.57
CA ALA A 392 6.47 -18.79 -5.43
C ALA A 392 7.44 -19.88 -4.97
N PRO A 393 8.31 -19.61 -3.98
CA PRO A 393 9.20 -20.62 -3.43
C PRO A 393 8.47 -21.48 -2.38
N LEU A 394 8.54 -22.80 -2.52
CA LEU A 394 7.96 -23.76 -1.60
C LEU A 394 9.03 -24.35 -0.68
N PHE A 395 8.79 -24.24 0.63
CA PHE A 395 9.66 -24.77 1.70
C PHE A 395 8.95 -25.91 2.41
N ARG A 396 9.67 -27.01 2.70
CA ARG A 396 9.15 -28.12 3.52
C ARG A 396 9.31 -27.82 5.01
N PHE A 397 8.34 -28.25 5.80
CA PHE A 397 8.48 -28.30 7.26
C PHE A 397 7.81 -29.57 7.82
N LYS A 398 8.13 -29.95 9.04
CA LYS A 398 7.61 -31.15 9.68
C LYS A 398 6.69 -30.86 10.86
N THR A 399 7.04 -29.93 11.74
CA THR A 399 6.29 -29.66 12.97
C THR A 399 5.81 -28.21 13.06
N GLU A 400 4.80 -27.99 13.89
CA GLU A 400 4.22 -26.67 14.16
C GLU A 400 5.29 -25.70 14.72
N GLU A 401 6.13 -26.19 15.65
CA GLU A 401 7.20 -25.39 16.28
C GLU A 401 8.27 -24.97 15.26
N GLU A 402 8.66 -25.90 14.37
CA GLU A 402 9.64 -25.63 13.32
C GLU A 402 9.15 -24.52 12.39
N VAL A 403 7.92 -24.60 11.90
CA VAL A 403 7.42 -23.62 10.94
C VAL A 403 7.18 -22.26 11.57
N ILE A 404 6.77 -22.19 12.83
CA ILE A 404 6.64 -20.92 13.56
C ILE A 404 8.02 -20.26 13.71
N ALA A 405 9.05 -21.02 14.07
CA ALA A 405 10.42 -20.50 14.16
C ALA A 405 10.93 -19.99 12.80
N LEU A 406 10.74 -20.75 11.72
CA LEU A 406 11.11 -20.34 10.36
C LEU A 406 10.32 -19.12 9.88
N ALA A 407 9.02 -19.07 10.17
CA ALA A 407 8.17 -17.95 9.81
C ALA A 407 8.65 -16.65 10.47
N ASN A 408 9.01 -16.70 11.76
CA ASN A 408 9.45 -15.54 12.53
C ASN A 408 10.92 -15.14 12.29
N ASP A 409 11.74 -16.01 11.64
CA ASP A 409 13.15 -15.74 11.33
C ASP A 409 13.30 -14.75 10.15
N THR A 410 12.90 -13.52 10.39
CA THR A 410 12.99 -12.41 9.45
C THR A 410 12.95 -11.07 10.19
N ILE A 411 13.52 -10.03 9.56
CA ILE A 411 13.41 -8.64 10.05
C ILE A 411 12.01 -8.06 9.81
N PHE A 412 11.21 -8.69 8.97
CA PHE A 412 9.88 -8.24 8.58
C PHE A 412 8.80 -8.77 9.51
N GLY A 413 7.63 -8.12 9.51
CA GLY A 413 6.49 -8.51 10.31
C GLY A 413 5.19 -7.83 9.84
N LEU A 414 4.91 -7.80 8.51
CA LEU A 414 3.73 -7.16 7.98
C LEU A 414 2.53 -8.11 7.98
N ALA A 415 2.56 -9.16 7.16
CA ALA A 415 1.47 -10.12 7.01
C ALA A 415 1.98 -11.55 7.12
N ALA A 416 1.13 -12.44 7.64
CA ALA A 416 1.30 -13.88 7.64
C ALA A 416 -0.02 -14.56 7.28
N TYR A 417 0.07 -15.73 6.67
CA TYR A 417 -1.08 -16.55 6.26
C TYR A 417 -0.88 -17.97 6.75
N PHE A 418 -1.96 -18.65 7.12
CA PHE A 418 -1.90 -20.09 7.29
C PHE A 418 -3.25 -20.78 7.05
N PHE A 419 -3.17 -22.07 6.71
CA PHE A 419 -4.31 -22.91 6.39
C PHE A 419 -4.30 -24.13 7.32
N ALA A 420 -5.35 -24.30 8.12
CA ALA A 420 -5.55 -25.39 9.06
C ALA A 420 -7.04 -25.55 9.39
N LYS A 421 -7.48 -26.75 9.77
CA LYS A 421 -8.84 -27.03 10.25
C LYS A 421 -8.94 -27.06 11.77
N ASP A 422 -7.87 -27.47 12.48
CA ASP A 422 -7.88 -27.55 13.94
C ASP A 422 -7.91 -26.15 14.58
N MET A 423 -9.01 -25.84 15.27
CA MET A 423 -9.18 -24.54 15.91
C MET A 423 -8.18 -24.26 17.04
N SER A 424 -7.69 -25.29 17.74
CA SER A 424 -6.66 -25.13 18.77
C SER A 424 -5.33 -24.74 18.14
N ARG A 425 -4.98 -25.36 17.00
CA ARG A 425 -3.82 -24.98 16.19
C ARG A 425 -3.97 -23.54 15.68
N VAL A 426 -5.15 -23.17 15.19
CA VAL A 426 -5.42 -21.82 14.69
C VAL A 426 -5.06 -20.76 15.72
N TRP A 427 -5.50 -20.91 16.97
CA TRP A 427 -5.18 -19.98 18.04
C TRP A 427 -3.69 -19.98 18.41
N ARG A 428 -3.10 -21.15 18.63
CA ARG A 428 -1.67 -21.27 19.01
C ARG A 428 -0.75 -20.64 17.96
N VAL A 429 -1.00 -20.91 16.68
CA VAL A 429 -0.17 -20.39 15.57
C VAL A 429 -0.38 -18.88 15.41
N ALA A 430 -1.63 -18.41 15.42
CA ALA A 430 -1.91 -16.98 15.27
C ALA A 430 -1.27 -16.12 16.37
N GLU A 431 -1.26 -16.60 17.63
CA GLU A 431 -0.66 -15.89 18.77
C GLU A 431 0.88 -15.86 18.73
N GLN A 432 1.51 -16.86 18.11
CA GLN A 432 2.97 -17.00 18.08
C GLN A 432 3.61 -16.35 16.83
N LEU A 433 2.83 -16.07 15.80
CA LEU A 433 3.35 -15.41 14.59
C LEU A 433 3.59 -13.91 14.86
N GLU A 434 4.83 -13.46 14.67
CA GLU A 434 5.28 -12.07 14.91
C GLU A 434 4.96 -11.15 13.73
N TYR A 435 3.67 -10.96 13.44
CA TYR A 435 3.17 -10.16 12.32
C TYR A 435 2.05 -9.22 12.76
N GLY A 436 1.96 -8.06 12.12
CA GLY A 436 0.89 -7.11 12.39
C GLY A 436 -0.48 -7.59 11.90
N ILE A 437 -0.49 -8.50 10.92
CA ILE A 437 -1.69 -9.05 10.30
C ILE A 437 -1.50 -10.56 10.15
N VAL A 438 -2.45 -11.35 10.65
CA VAL A 438 -2.49 -12.80 10.46
C VAL A 438 -3.81 -13.19 9.81
N SER A 439 -3.73 -13.89 8.69
CA SER A 439 -4.87 -14.36 7.90
C SER A 439 -4.99 -15.88 7.99
N VAL A 440 -6.17 -16.37 8.26
CA VAL A 440 -6.44 -17.80 8.44
C VAL A 440 -7.41 -18.29 7.38
N ASN A 441 -7.03 -19.30 6.64
CA ASN A 441 -7.82 -19.94 5.58
C ASN A 441 -8.31 -18.97 4.48
N THR A 442 -7.60 -17.86 4.28
CA THR A 442 -7.82 -16.92 3.16
C THR A 442 -6.53 -16.22 2.76
N GLY A 443 -6.33 -15.99 1.48
CA GLY A 443 -5.16 -15.29 0.90
C GLY A 443 -5.38 -13.80 0.70
N ILE A 444 -6.61 -13.29 0.89
CA ILE A 444 -6.95 -11.87 0.72
C ILE A 444 -7.70 -11.39 1.95
N PHE A 445 -7.13 -10.43 2.67
CA PHE A 445 -7.69 -9.87 3.90
C PHE A 445 -7.83 -8.33 3.86
N SER A 446 -7.24 -7.67 2.87
CA SER A 446 -7.17 -6.20 2.83
C SER A 446 -8.56 -5.58 2.67
N ASN A 447 -8.97 -4.76 3.64
CA ASN A 447 -10.21 -3.98 3.64
C ASN A 447 -10.00 -2.70 4.46
N GLU A 448 -10.96 -1.78 4.42
CA GLU A 448 -10.93 -0.50 5.14
C GLU A 448 -11.19 -0.64 6.64
N ILE A 449 -11.84 -1.74 7.07
CA ILE A 449 -12.28 -1.95 8.46
C ILE A 449 -11.15 -2.51 9.32
N GLY A 450 -10.28 -3.33 8.74
CA GLY A 450 -9.15 -3.96 9.43
C GLY A 450 -7.98 -3.00 9.63
N PRO A 451 -7.30 -3.04 10.80
CA PRO A 451 -6.08 -2.24 11.02
C PRO A 451 -4.92 -2.83 10.23
N PHE A 452 -4.53 -2.16 9.16
CA PHE A 452 -3.43 -2.56 8.31
C PHE A 452 -2.11 -1.97 8.81
N GLY A 453 -1.07 -2.78 8.96
CA GLY A 453 0.27 -2.32 9.33
C GLY A 453 1.15 -3.41 9.94
N GLY A 454 2.45 -3.21 9.82
CA GLY A 454 3.47 -4.13 10.26
C GLY A 454 4.02 -3.85 11.66
N ILE A 455 4.78 -4.83 12.15
CA ILE A 455 5.66 -4.74 13.31
C ILE A 455 7.10 -4.98 12.84
N LYS A 456 8.07 -5.00 13.74
CA LYS A 456 9.49 -5.10 13.42
C LYS A 456 9.89 -4.04 12.38
N GLN A 457 10.63 -4.41 11.33
CA GLN A 457 11.07 -3.48 10.30
C GLN A 457 10.09 -3.37 9.10
N SER A 458 8.88 -3.88 9.27
CA SER A 458 7.79 -3.67 8.30
C SER A 458 6.97 -2.41 8.59
N GLY A 459 7.15 -1.74 9.73
CA GLY A 459 6.53 -0.44 9.90
C GLY A 459 6.21 -0.02 11.31
N VAL A 460 5.55 1.16 11.38
CA VAL A 460 5.08 1.83 12.60
C VAL A 460 3.75 2.48 12.30
N GLY A 461 2.78 2.34 13.21
CA GLY A 461 1.42 2.87 13.03
C GLY A 461 0.49 1.87 12.34
N ARG A 462 -0.75 2.29 12.11
CA ARG A 462 -1.77 1.50 11.41
C ARG A 462 -2.55 2.37 10.44
N GLU A 463 -2.95 1.79 9.31
CA GLU A 463 -3.82 2.40 8.31
C GLU A 463 -5.17 1.68 8.26
N GLY A 464 -6.23 2.36 7.82
CA GLY A 464 -7.57 1.81 7.87
C GLY A 464 -8.12 1.69 9.30
N SER A 465 -9.27 1.05 9.46
CA SER A 465 -9.93 0.87 10.74
C SER A 465 -10.19 2.20 11.49
N ARG A 466 -10.83 2.11 12.64
CA ARG A 466 -10.93 3.23 13.59
C ARG A 466 -9.56 3.69 14.13
N TYR A 467 -8.54 2.83 14.06
CA TYR A 467 -7.20 3.18 14.55
C TYR A 467 -6.44 4.10 13.60
N GLY A 468 -6.72 4.04 12.29
CA GLY A 468 -6.01 4.85 11.30
C GLY A 468 -6.20 6.35 11.47
N ILE A 469 -7.35 6.82 11.95
CA ILE A 469 -7.59 8.24 12.18
C ILE A 469 -6.81 8.77 13.39
N GLU A 470 -6.51 7.94 14.39
CA GLU A 470 -5.73 8.30 15.58
C GLU A 470 -4.30 8.73 15.19
N GLU A 471 -3.79 8.21 14.09
CA GLU A 471 -2.48 8.59 13.54
C GLU A 471 -2.42 10.06 13.08
N TYR A 472 -3.55 10.70 12.85
CA TYR A 472 -3.68 12.09 12.39
C TYR A 472 -4.21 13.04 13.47
N MET A 473 -4.26 12.57 14.72
CA MET A 473 -4.79 13.32 15.84
C MET A 473 -3.79 13.44 17.00
N GLU A 474 -3.96 14.49 17.79
CA GLU A 474 -3.26 14.71 19.05
C GLU A 474 -4.26 14.80 20.19
N MET A 475 -3.90 14.19 21.33
CA MET A 475 -4.66 14.31 22.56
C MET A 475 -4.28 15.57 23.32
N LYS A 476 -5.26 16.38 23.69
CA LYS A 476 -5.10 17.54 24.55
C LYS A 476 -5.84 17.33 25.86
N TYR A 477 -5.12 17.28 26.96
CA TYR A 477 -5.67 17.25 28.29
C TYR A 477 -5.98 18.67 28.79
N MET A 478 -7.19 18.88 29.30
CA MET A 478 -7.64 20.12 29.90
C MET A 478 -8.08 19.87 31.35
N CYS A 479 -7.49 20.56 32.28
CA CYS A 479 -7.88 20.57 33.69
C CYS A 479 -8.54 21.92 34.03
N LEU A 480 -9.80 21.87 34.41
CA LEU A 480 -10.61 23.04 34.78
C LEU A 480 -10.70 23.14 36.30
N GLY A 481 -10.37 24.28 36.87
CA GLY A 481 -10.73 24.64 38.24
C GLY A 481 -12.18 25.13 38.28
N VAL A 482 -13.01 24.64 39.21
CA VAL A 482 -14.42 24.99 39.39
C VAL A 482 -14.73 25.35 40.82
#